data_b62dabd85ae4fe84311fdeb059508863
#
_entry.id   b62dabd85ae4fe84311fdeb059508863
#
_cell.length_a   1.000
_cell.length_b   1.000
_cell.length_c   1.000
_cell.angle_alpha   90.00
_cell.angle_beta   90.00
_cell.angle_gamma   90.00
#
_symmetry.space_group_name_H-M   'P 1'
#
loop_
_entity.id
_entity.type
_entity.pdbx_description
1 polymer ?
#
loop_
_entity_poly.entity_id
_entity_poly.type
_entity_poly.pdbx_seq_one_letter_code
_entity_poly.pdbx_strand_id
1 'polypeptide(L)'
;MSRTYLPLWITFALVLLMFGAGASQFDGFASLRVVTNLISDNAFLLVTALGMTLVILSGGIDLSVGSVIALSGVAAALLIGPCQWHPLLAFAVILPCAALLGAGMGALIQYYQLQP
;
A
#
# COMPACT_ATOMS: atom_id res chain seq x y z
N MET A 1 27.40 -10.59 -11.63
CA MET A 1 26.14 -9.96 -11.14
C MET A 1 25.61 -10.83 -10.03
N SER A 2 25.56 -10.31 -8.82
CA SER A 2 25.25 -11.10 -7.62
C SER A 2 23.81 -11.61 -7.68
N ARG A 3 23.60 -12.85 -7.25
CA ARG A 3 22.27 -13.53 -7.19
C ARG A 3 21.23 -12.73 -6.41
N THR A 4 21.64 -11.75 -5.65
CA THR A 4 20.80 -10.87 -4.83
C THR A 4 19.88 -9.96 -5.67
N TYR A 5 20.29 -9.54 -6.86
CA TYR A 5 19.48 -8.65 -7.71
C TYR A 5 18.64 -9.40 -8.77
N LEU A 6 18.80 -10.71 -8.86
CA LEU A 6 18.08 -11.52 -9.85
C LEU A 6 16.55 -11.40 -9.73
N PRO A 7 15.94 -11.53 -8.51
CA PRO A 7 14.49 -11.38 -8.39
C PRO A 7 13.98 -10.01 -8.79
N LEU A 8 14.75 -8.97 -8.52
CA LEU A 8 14.39 -7.59 -8.88
C LEU A 8 14.36 -7.40 -10.42
N TRP A 9 15.33 -7.94 -11.13
CA TRP A 9 15.35 -7.90 -12.60
C TRP A 9 14.25 -8.74 -13.23
N ILE A 10 13.92 -9.90 -12.64
CA ILE A 10 12.81 -10.74 -13.10
C ILE A 10 11.48 -10.00 -12.93
N THR A 11 11.23 -9.39 -11.78
CA THR A 11 10.00 -8.62 -11.54
C THR A 11 9.88 -7.44 -12.51
N PHE A 12 10.97 -6.70 -12.72
CA PHE A 12 10.98 -5.59 -13.68
C PHE A 12 10.72 -6.05 -15.11
N ALA A 13 11.34 -7.15 -15.52
CA ALA A 13 11.13 -7.73 -16.86
C ALA A 13 9.68 -8.21 -17.04
N LEU A 14 9.07 -8.84 -16.01
CA LEU A 14 7.68 -9.25 -16.04
C LEU A 14 6.72 -8.06 -16.19
N VAL A 15 6.95 -6.97 -15.47
CA VAL A 15 6.14 -5.74 -15.58
C VAL A 15 6.22 -5.18 -17.00
N LEU A 16 7.43 -5.10 -17.57
CA LEU A 16 7.62 -4.62 -18.95
C LEU A 16 6.96 -5.52 -19.98
N LEU A 17 7.05 -6.85 -19.80
CA LEU A 17 6.41 -7.82 -20.70
C LEU A 17 4.89 -7.71 -20.63
N MET A 18 4.30 -7.62 -19.43
CA MET A 18 2.86 -7.48 -19.26
C MET A 18 2.36 -6.15 -19.85
N PHE A 19 3.07 -5.06 -19.61
CA PHE A 19 2.71 -3.75 -20.17
C PHE A 19 2.84 -3.74 -21.70
N GLY A 20 3.91 -4.34 -22.23
CA GLY A 20 4.13 -4.47 -23.67
C GLY A 20 3.06 -5.35 -24.35
N ALA A 21 2.68 -6.46 -23.72
CA ALA A 21 1.61 -7.31 -24.21
C ALA A 21 0.25 -6.58 -24.19
N GLY A 22 -0.05 -5.82 -23.16
CA GLY A 22 -1.25 -4.97 -23.11
C GLY A 22 -1.25 -3.89 -24.18
N ALA A 23 -0.11 -3.23 -24.40
CA ALA A 23 0.04 -2.20 -25.43
C ALA A 23 -0.10 -2.75 -26.87
N SER A 24 0.24 -4.02 -27.07
CA SER A 24 0.09 -4.67 -28.38
C SER A 24 -1.32 -5.18 -28.68
N GLN A 25 -2.12 -5.44 -27.64
CA GLN A 25 -3.47 -5.99 -27.79
C GLN A 25 -4.57 -4.94 -27.71
N PHE A 26 -4.33 -3.81 -27.05
CA PHE A 26 -5.35 -2.81 -26.79
C PHE A 26 -4.89 -1.44 -27.32
N ASP A 27 -5.66 -0.87 -28.26
CA ASP A 27 -5.42 0.46 -28.78
C ASP A 27 -5.53 1.52 -27.67
N GLY A 28 -4.51 2.37 -27.57
CA GLY A 28 -4.46 3.43 -26.55
C GLY A 28 -4.01 2.99 -25.14
N PHE A 29 -3.67 1.72 -24.94
CA PHE A 29 -3.18 1.22 -23.65
C PHE A 29 -1.90 1.92 -23.19
N ALA A 30 -0.98 2.22 -24.10
CA ALA A 30 0.25 2.96 -23.81
C ALA A 30 0.05 4.49 -23.73
N SER A 31 -1.19 4.97 -23.61
CA SER A 31 -1.45 6.40 -23.48
C SER A 31 -1.07 6.93 -22.10
N LEU A 32 -0.69 8.22 -22.05
CA LEU A 32 -0.37 8.90 -20.81
C LEU A 32 -1.52 8.82 -19.80
N ARG A 33 -2.77 8.83 -20.27
CA ARG A 33 -3.97 8.70 -19.46
C ARG A 33 -4.00 7.36 -18.71
N VAL A 34 -3.70 6.25 -19.38
CA VAL A 34 -3.68 4.91 -18.76
C VAL A 34 -2.57 4.83 -17.72
N VAL A 35 -1.39 5.36 -18.00
CA VAL A 35 -0.27 5.38 -17.05
C VAL A 35 -0.61 6.22 -15.80
N THR A 36 -1.17 7.41 -15.99
CA THR A 36 -1.57 8.27 -14.86
C THR A 36 -2.69 7.64 -14.03
N ASN A 37 -3.68 7.02 -14.66
CA ASN A 37 -4.73 6.30 -13.93
C ASN A 37 -4.16 5.11 -13.15
N LEU A 38 -3.27 4.33 -13.77
CA LEU A 38 -2.62 3.21 -13.10
C LEU A 38 -1.88 3.65 -11.83
N ILE A 39 -1.16 4.76 -11.89
CA ILE A 39 -0.46 5.32 -10.72
C ILE A 39 -1.46 5.84 -9.68
N SER A 40 -2.48 6.58 -10.10
CA SER A 40 -3.47 7.16 -9.20
C SER A 40 -4.29 6.09 -8.49
N ASP A 41 -4.78 5.10 -9.22
CA ASP A 41 -5.62 4.03 -8.68
C ASP A 41 -4.84 3.12 -7.73
N ASN A 42 -3.52 3.03 -7.90
CA ASN A 42 -2.64 2.23 -7.05
C ASN A 42 -1.78 3.06 -6.09
N ALA A 43 -2.03 4.36 -5.95
CA ALA A 43 -1.26 5.23 -5.08
C ALA A 43 -1.22 4.73 -3.63
N PHE A 44 -2.33 4.18 -3.12
CA PHE A 44 -2.40 3.62 -1.77
C PHE A 44 -1.46 2.42 -1.59
N LEU A 45 -1.30 1.59 -2.63
CA LEU A 45 -0.34 0.46 -2.60
C LEU A 45 1.11 0.95 -2.55
N LEU A 46 1.43 2.06 -3.23
CA LEU A 46 2.78 2.65 -3.18
C LEU A 46 3.12 3.14 -1.78
N VAL A 47 2.19 3.85 -1.12
CA VAL A 47 2.37 4.32 0.27
C VAL A 47 2.50 3.13 1.22
N THR A 48 1.65 2.12 1.06
CA THR A 48 1.71 0.89 1.85
C THR A 48 3.03 0.15 1.66
N ALA A 49 3.51 0.03 0.42
CA ALA A 49 4.78 -0.62 0.11
C ALA A 49 5.98 0.10 0.75
N LEU A 50 5.96 1.44 0.81
CA LEU A 50 6.97 2.21 1.54
C LEU A 50 6.95 1.89 3.04
N GLY A 51 5.77 1.86 3.67
CA GLY A 51 5.61 1.47 5.07
C GLY A 51 6.11 0.05 5.34
N MET A 52 5.71 -0.91 4.49
CA MET A 52 6.16 -2.30 4.59
C MET A 52 7.67 -2.45 4.41
N THR A 53 8.28 -1.65 3.55
CA THR A 53 9.74 -1.66 3.37
C THR A 53 10.45 -1.31 4.68
N LEU A 54 9.98 -0.33 5.44
CA LEU A 54 10.54 0.03 6.74
C LEU A 54 10.42 -1.11 7.75
N VAL A 55 9.27 -1.80 7.78
CA VAL A 55 9.05 -2.96 8.66
C VAL A 55 9.98 -4.11 8.29
N ILE A 56 10.13 -4.43 7.02
CA ILE A 56 11.04 -5.49 6.54
C ILE A 56 12.50 -5.14 6.87
N LEU A 57 12.90 -3.88 6.71
CA LEU A 57 14.26 -3.42 7.06
C LEU A 57 14.53 -3.51 8.57
N SER A 58 13.51 -3.40 9.41
CA SER A 58 13.64 -3.62 10.86
C SER A 58 13.69 -5.11 11.26
N GLY A 59 13.57 -6.02 10.29
CA GLY A 59 13.63 -7.48 10.50
C GLY A 59 12.27 -8.10 10.85
N GLY A 60 11.17 -7.33 10.75
CA GLY A 60 9.82 -7.78 11.01
C GLY A 60 9.00 -8.14 9.78
N ILE A 61 7.90 -8.84 9.99
CA ILE A 61 6.85 -9.09 8.98
C ILE A 61 5.54 -8.62 9.57
N ASP A 62 4.97 -7.53 9.05
CA ASP A 62 3.69 -7.03 9.51
C ASP A 62 2.54 -7.67 8.74
N LEU A 63 1.86 -8.62 9.38
CA LEU A 63 0.66 -9.28 8.83
C LEU A 63 -0.62 -8.44 9.02
N SER A 64 -0.56 -7.35 9.79
CA SER A 64 -1.74 -6.52 10.10
C SER A 64 -2.08 -5.51 9.01
N VAL A 65 -1.18 -5.25 8.06
CA VAL A 65 -1.33 -4.23 7.01
C VAL A 65 -2.65 -4.37 6.25
N GLY A 66 -3.01 -5.58 5.84
CA GLY A 66 -4.27 -5.82 5.13
C GLY A 66 -5.50 -5.47 5.96
N SER A 67 -5.50 -5.81 7.25
CA SER A 67 -6.61 -5.50 8.16
C SER A 67 -6.71 -4.00 8.46
N VAL A 68 -5.59 -3.30 8.61
CA VAL A 68 -5.56 -1.85 8.82
C VAL A 68 -6.05 -1.10 7.58
N ILE A 69 -5.66 -1.53 6.38
CA ILE A 69 -6.18 -0.96 5.12
C ILE A 69 -7.69 -1.17 5.03
N ALA A 70 -8.18 -2.38 5.28
CA ALA A 70 -9.61 -2.69 5.23
C ALA A 70 -10.40 -1.86 6.26
N LEU A 71 -9.94 -1.80 7.51
CA LEU A 71 -10.56 -1.01 8.57
C LEU A 71 -10.61 0.48 8.21
N SER A 72 -9.49 1.03 7.75
CA SER A 72 -9.40 2.44 7.34
C SER A 72 -10.32 2.75 6.16
N GLY A 73 -10.40 1.85 5.18
CA GLY A 73 -11.27 1.99 4.02
C GLY A 73 -12.76 1.96 4.40
N VAL A 74 -13.16 1.01 5.25
CA VAL A 74 -14.54 0.93 5.75
C VAL A 74 -14.89 2.15 6.59
N ALA A 75 -13.99 2.60 7.49
CA ALA A 75 -14.20 3.80 8.29
C ALA A 75 -14.36 5.04 7.41
N ALA A 76 -13.52 5.21 6.39
CA ALA A 76 -13.64 6.31 5.43
C ALA A 76 -14.98 6.28 4.68
N ALA A 77 -15.38 5.11 4.19
CA ALA A 77 -16.65 4.94 3.48
C ALA A 77 -17.87 5.29 4.36
N LEU A 78 -17.85 4.88 5.64
CA LEU A 78 -18.92 5.19 6.58
C LEU A 78 -18.97 6.67 6.96
N LEU A 79 -17.82 7.28 7.24
CA LEU A 79 -17.77 8.69 7.63
C LEU A 79 -18.17 9.62 6.49
N ILE A 80 -17.68 9.35 5.28
CA ILE A 80 -17.94 10.20 4.11
C ILE A 80 -19.33 9.91 3.52
N GLY A 81 -19.75 8.65 3.43
CA GLY A 81 -21.04 8.24 2.85
C GLY A 81 -22.20 8.54 3.79
N PRO A 82 -22.60 7.62 4.70
CA PRO A 82 -23.79 7.80 5.54
C PRO A 82 -23.70 8.99 6.50
N CYS A 83 -22.52 9.25 7.08
CA CYS A 83 -22.33 10.34 8.05
C CYS A 83 -22.13 11.71 7.38
N GLN A 84 -21.94 11.78 6.07
CA GLN A 84 -21.79 13.02 5.29
C GLN A 84 -20.66 13.94 5.79
N TRP A 85 -19.61 13.37 6.37
CA TRP A 85 -18.46 14.15 6.81
C TRP A 85 -17.66 14.66 5.62
N HIS A 86 -17.07 15.84 5.78
CA HIS A 86 -16.13 16.33 4.79
C HIS A 86 -14.90 15.37 4.73
N PRO A 87 -14.43 14.97 3.53
CA PRO A 87 -13.32 14.01 3.40
C PRO A 87 -12.07 14.36 4.22
N LEU A 88 -11.70 15.63 4.29
CA LEU A 88 -10.55 16.08 5.10
C LEU A 88 -10.73 15.80 6.59
N LEU A 89 -11.94 15.95 7.14
CA LEU A 89 -12.23 15.63 8.54
C LEU A 89 -12.18 14.13 8.79
N ALA A 90 -12.72 13.33 7.86
CA ALA A 90 -12.64 11.87 7.95
C ALA A 90 -11.17 11.41 7.99
N PHE A 91 -10.33 11.91 7.09
CA PHE A 91 -8.90 11.59 7.09
C PHE A 91 -8.18 12.10 8.35
N ALA A 92 -8.52 13.30 8.83
CA ALA A 92 -7.93 13.86 10.05
C ALA A 92 -8.21 13.01 11.31
N VAL A 93 -9.26 12.20 11.28
CA VAL A 93 -9.59 11.25 12.37
C VAL A 93 -8.98 9.88 12.12
N ILE A 94 -9.11 9.36 10.90
CA ILE A 94 -8.66 7.99 10.57
C ILE A 94 -7.14 7.87 10.69
N LEU A 95 -6.37 8.85 10.18
CA LEU A 95 -4.90 8.78 10.21
C LEU A 95 -4.32 8.71 11.63
N PRO A 96 -4.71 9.59 12.58
CA PRO A 96 -4.25 9.45 13.96
C PRO A 96 -4.70 8.15 14.62
N CYS A 97 -5.93 7.70 14.37
CA CYS A 97 -6.42 6.42 14.91
C CYS A 97 -5.59 5.25 14.38
N ALA A 98 -5.30 5.19 13.10
CA ALA A 98 -4.45 4.16 12.51
C ALA A 98 -3.02 4.22 13.06
N ALA A 99 -2.46 5.43 13.22
CA ALA A 99 -1.14 5.63 13.81
C ALA A 99 -1.08 5.16 15.28
N LEU A 100 -2.11 5.44 16.09
CA LEU A 100 -2.20 4.98 17.48
C LEU A 100 -2.32 3.47 17.55
N LEU A 101 -3.10 2.84 16.68
CA LEU A 101 -3.18 1.38 16.59
C LEU A 101 -1.81 0.77 16.26
N GLY A 102 -1.12 1.30 15.26
CA GLY A 102 0.23 0.85 14.89
C GLY A 102 1.25 1.07 16.01
N ALA A 103 1.22 2.22 16.67
CA ALA A 103 2.08 2.51 17.82
C ALA A 103 1.79 1.57 19.00
N GLY A 104 0.52 1.27 19.27
CA GLY A 104 0.12 0.32 20.30
C GLY A 104 0.62 -1.10 20.02
N MET A 105 0.48 -1.56 18.78
CA MET A 105 1.00 -2.87 18.35
C MET A 105 2.52 -2.91 18.43
N GLY A 106 3.22 -1.87 17.95
CA GLY A 106 4.68 -1.78 18.06
C GLY A 106 5.17 -1.76 19.52
N ALA A 107 4.48 -1.04 20.41
CA ALA A 107 4.80 -1.03 21.83
C ALA A 107 4.62 -2.42 22.48
N LEU A 108 3.55 -3.15 22.14
CA LEU A 108 3.32 -4.51 22.62
C LEU A 108 4.42 -5.46 22.15
N ILE A 109 4.79 -5.40 20.87
CA ILE A 109 5.86 -6.23 20.28
C ILE A 109 7.18 -5.96 21.02
N GLN A 110 7.51 -4.68 21.25
CA GLN A 110 8.74 -4.30 21.94
C GLN A 110 8.74 -4.70 23.42
N TYR A 111 7.61 -4.48 24.12
CA TYR A 111 7.52 -4.76 25.55
C TYR A 111 7.58 -6.26 25.85
N TYR A 112 6.88 -7.07 25.07
CA TYR A 112 6.85 -8.53 25.25
C TYR A 112 7.92 -9.28 24.46
N GLN A 113 8.78 -8.57 23.72
CA GLN A 113 9.82 -9.15 22.85
C GLN A 113 9.25 -10.22 21.92
N LEU A 114 8.04 -9.99 21.43
CA LEU A 114 7.40 -10.87 20.46
C LEU A 114 8.14 -10.78 19.11
N GLN A 115 8.23 -11.90 18.41
CA GLN A 115 8.67 -11.84 17.03
C GLN A 115 7.57 -11.14 16.21
N PRO A 116 7.91 -10.10 15.45
CA PRO A 116 6.97 -9.40 14.60
C PRO A 116 6.49 -10.26 13.44
#